data_8494e021d15162a075c831127ad0c57c
#
_entry.id   8494e021d15162a075c831127ad0c57c
#
_cell.length_a   1.000
_cell.length_b   1.000
_cell.length_c   1.000
_cell.angle_alpha   90.00
_cell.angle_beta   90.00
_cell.angle_gamma   90.00
#
_symmetry.space_group_name_H-M   'P 1'
#
loop_
_entity.id
_entity.type
_entity.pdbx_description
1 polymer ?
#
loop_
_entity_poly.entity_id
_entity_poly.type
_entity_poly.pdbx_seq_one_letter_code
_entity_poly.pdbx_strand_id
1 'polypeptide(L)'
;PKQSWPNNKAKATSVGAYDIIKRAKIYNNTYDAISDFNIIISLSARKRDINKKHISINQFLKIIKSKKNTKFGLMFGPEASGLSNDDLSLSNFVLQIPTSKRFKSLNLSHSLTVICYEIFKLINFKKFQKDSKNIKISSKSKISSLVLHLKKLLEKKGFFVPTEKKHSMLMNIN
;
A
#
# COMPACT_ATOMS: atom_id res chain seq x y z
N PRO A 1 -15.92 1.85 -19.01
CA PRO A 1 -16.30 2.83 -17.97
C PRO A 1 -17.57 3.56 -18.39
N LYS A 2 -18.40 3.95 -17.39
CA LYS A 2 -19.62 4.74 -17.65
C LYS A 2 -19.31 6.18 -18.14
N GLN A 3 -18.06 6.62 -18.04
CA GLN A 3 -17.55 7.93 -18.46
C GLN A 3 -16.36 7.76 -19.42
N SER A 4 -16.11 8.77 -20.24
CA SER A 4 -14.94 8.81 -21.11
C SER A 4 -13.64 8.68 -20.30
N TRP A 5 -12.68 7.97 -20.84
CA TRP A 5 -11.38 7.74 -20.20
C TRP A 5 -10.23 8.03 -21.18
N PRO A 6 -9.18 8.71 -20.75
CA PRO A 6 -9.03 9.41 -19.46
C PRO A 6 -9.86 10.70 -19.42
N ASN A 7 -10.34 11.09 -18.25
CA ASN A 7 -11.07 12.34 -18.06
C ASN A 7 -10.25 13.35 -17.24
N ASN A 8 -10.64 14.62 -17.27
CA ASN A 8 -9.92 15.70 -16.58
C ASN A 8 -9.84 15.52 -15.07
N LYS A 9 -10.87 14.92 -14.46
CA LYS A 9 -10.89 14.64 -13.02
C LYS A 9 -9.85 13.59 -12.64
N ALA A 10 -9.75 12.51 -13.42
CA ALA A 10 -8.72 11.49 -13.22
C ALA A 10 -7.30 12.06 -13.39
N LYS A 11 -7.11 12.95 -14.37
CA LYS A 11 -5.82 13.66 -14.58
C LYS A 11 -5.46 14.51 -13.36
N ALA A 12 -6.41 15.33 -12.87
CA ALA A 12 -6.17 16.23 -11.74
C ALA A 12 -5.83 15.49 -10.43
N THR A 13 -6.44 14.34 -10.21
CA THR A 13 -6.23 13.54 -8.99
C THR A 13 -5.05 12.58 -9.06
N SER A 14 -4.41 12.41 -10.23
CA SER A 14 -3.32 11.44 -10.40
C SER A 14 -1.99 11.88 -9.79
N VAL A 15 -1.82 13.15 -9.46
CA VAL A 15 -0.62 13.73 -8.83
C VAL A 15 0.67 13.18 -9.42
N GLY A 16 1.54 13.14 -9.87
CA GLY A 16 2.72 12.52 -10.49
C GLY A 16 2.55 11.11 -11.11
N ALA A 17 1.38 10.49 -11.00
CA ALA A 17 1.09 9.16 -11.54
C ALA A 17 0.32 9.19 -12.88
N TYR A 18 0.34 10.32 -13.61
CA TYR A 18 -0.40 10.50 -14.85
C TYR A 18 -0.01 9.47 -15.93
N ASP A 19 1.25 9.03 -15.97
CA ASP A 19 1.72 8.03 -16.92
C ASP A 19 1.00 6.67 -16.78
N ILE A 20 0.55 6.32 -15.58
CA ILE A 20 -0.24 5.10 -15.32
C ILE A 20 -1.61 5.26 -16.00
N ILE A 21 -2.25 6.42 -15.80
CA ILE A 21 -3.55 6.74 -16.40
C ILE A 21 -3.46 6.76 -17.93
N LYS A 22 -2.43 7.36 -18.49
CA LYS A 22 -2.20 7.43 -19.94
C LYS A 22 -2.03 6.05 -20.58
N ARG A 23 -1.38 5.11 -19.87
CA ARG A 23 -1.16 3.74 -20.35
C ARG A 23 -2.33 2.79 -20.10
N ALA A 24 -3.35 3.22 -19.35
CA ALA A 24 -4.52 2.39 -19.09
C ALA A 24 -5.29 2.12 -20.38
N LYS A 25 -5.61 0.85 -20.61
CA LYS A 25 -6.39 0.39 -21.76
C LYS A 25 -7.83 0.15 -21.35
N ILE A 26 -8.76 0.41 -22.28
CA ILE A 26 -10.18 0.13 -22.10
C ILE A 26 -10.51 -1.09 -22.95
N TYR A 27 -11.23 -2.04 -22.36
CA TYR A 27 -11.73 -3.24 -23.01
C TYR A 27 -13.25 -3.32 -22.87
N ASN A 28 -13.89 -3.95 -23.84
CA ASN A 28 -15.34 -4.11 -23.87
C ASN A 28 -15.83 -5.20 -22.89
N ASN A 29 -15.00 -6.19 -22.63
CA ASN A 29 -15.30 -7.28 -21.72
C ASN A 29 -14.07 -7.70 -20.90
N THR A 30 -14.30 -8.47 -19.82
CA THR A 30 -13.25 -8.94 -18.93
C THR A 30 -12.31 -9.94 -19.60
N TYR A 31 -12.84 -10.79 -20.48
CA TYR A 31 -12.06 -11.82 -21.16
C TYR A 31 -10.91 -11.23 -21.97
N ASP A 32 -11.21 -10.21 -22.80
CA ASP A 32 -10.20 -9.53 -23.61
C ASP A 32 -9.17 -8.82 -22.74
N ALA A 33 -9.61 -8.26 -21.62
CA ALA A 33 -8.73 -7.54 -20.70
C ALA A 33 -7.69 -8.45 -20.03
N ILE A 34 -8.00 -9.72 -19.83
CA ILE A 34 -7.14 -10.67 -19.12
C ILE A 34 -6.37 -11.62 -20.05
N SER A 35 -6.62 -11.62 -21.35
CA SER A 35 -6.09 -12.57 -22.32
C SER A 35 -4.57 -12.70 -22.32
N ASP A 36 -3.85 -11.62 -22.04
CA ASP A 36 -2.39 -11.58 -22.04
C ASP A 36 -1.73 -12.00 -20.71
N PHE A 37 -2.54 -12.39 -19.71
CA PHE A 37 -2.03 -12.77 -18.39
C PHE A 37 -2.01 -14.29 -18.20
N ASN A 38 -1.00 -14.77 -17.48
CA ASN A 38 -0.87 -16.19 -17.16
C ASN A 38 -1.68 -16.58 -15.91
N ILE A 39 -1.75 -15.67 -14.95
CA ILE A 39 -2.45 -15.89 -13.67
C ILE A 39 -3.28 -14.66 -13.33
N ILE A 40 -4.57 -14.87 -13.14
CA ILE A 40 -5.51 -13.87 -12.67
C ILE A 40 -5.89 -14.15 -11.23
N ILE A 41 -5.80 -13.12 -10.40
CA ILE A 41 -6.15 -13.14 -8.98
C ILE A 41 -7.22 -12.10 -8.73
N SER A 42 -8.40 -12.56 -8.36
CA SER A 42 -9.55 -11.69 -8.07
C SER A 42 -9.60 -11.33 -6.59
N LEU A 43 -9.91 -10.08 -6.28
CA LEU A 43 -10.14 -9.65 -4.89
C LEU A 43 -11.63 -9.68 -4.57
N SER A 44 -11.99 -10.43 -3.51
CA SER A 44 -13.36 -10.49 -3.01
C SER A 44 -13.38 -10.64 -1.50
N ALA A 45 -14.21 -9.80 -0.84
CA ALA A 45 -14.48 -9.92 0.59
C ALA A 45 -15.56 -10.97 0.90
N ARG A 46 -16.37 -11.35 -0.11
CA ARG A 46 -17.49 -12.26 0.05
C ARG A 46 -17.04 -13.70 -0.25
N LYS A 47 -17.41 -14.64 0.63
CA LYS A 47 -17.41 -16.06 0.26
C LYS A 47 -18.55 -16.29 -0.71
N ARG A 48 -18.26 -16.88 -1.85
CA ARG A 48 -19.25 -17.26 -2.87
C ARG A 48 -19.15 -18.73 -3.14
N ASP A 49 -20.24 -19.37 -3.54
CA ASP A 49 -20.28 -20.77 -3.97
C ASP A 49 -19.64 -20.92 -5.36
N ILE A 50 -18.34 -20.67 -5.42
CA ILE A 50 -17.54 -20.87 -6.62
C ILE A 50 -16.39 -21.76 -6.24
N ASN A 51 -16.15 -22.80 -7.03
CA ASN A 51 -15.03 -23.72 -6.83
C ASN A 51 -13.69 -23.07 -7.21
N LYS A 52 -13.30 -22.03 -6.47
CA LYS A 52 -12.03 -21.31 -6.62
C LYS A 52 -11.26 -21.32 -5.31
N LYS A 53 -9.97 -21.54 -5.41
CA LYS A 53 -9.09 -21.53 -4.25
C LYS A 53 -8.96 -20.13 -3.67
N HIS A 54 -9.41 -19.97 -2.42
CA HIS A 54 -9.19 -18.76 -1.65
C HIS A 54 -7.78 -18.75 -1.08
N ILE A 55 -7.10 -17.63 -1.22
CA ILE A 55 -5.73 -17.42 -0.75
C ILE A 55 -5.62 -16.18 0.14
N SER A 56 -4.72 -16.26 1.12
CA SER A 56 -4.32 -15.12 1.95
C SER A 56 -3.27 -14.25 1.25
N ILE A 57 -3.04 -13.04 1.77
CA ILE A 57 -1.97 -12.15 1.28
C ILE A 57 -0.60 -12.86 1.30
N ASN A 58 -0.28 -13.60 2.35
CA ASN A 58 0.99 -14.33 2.43
C ASN A 58 1.12 -15.41 1.36
N GLN A 59 0.05 -16.14 1.05
CA GLN A 59 0.04 -17.13 -0.03
C GLN A 59 0.18 -16.46 -1.40
N PHE A 60 -0.52 -15.35 -1.62
CA PHE A 60 -0.38 -14.52 -2.81
C PHE A 60 1.06 -14.05 -3.06
N LEU A 61 1.72 -13.50 -2.04
CA LEU A 61 3.11 -13.07 -2.14
C LEU A 61 4.08 -14.23 -2.42
N LYS A 62 3.83 -15.41 -1.85
CA LYS A 62 4.59 -16.63 -2.17
C LYS A 62 4.43 -17.03 -3.62
N ILE A 63 3.21 -16.97 -4.18
CA ILE A 63 2.93 -17.28 -5.59
C ILE A 63 3.69 -16.33 -6.51
N ILE A 64 3.62 -15.01 -6.26
CA ILE A 64 4.37 -14.02 -7.05
C ILE A 64 5.88 -14.29 -7.00
N LYS A 65 6.41 -14.54 -5.80
CA LYS A 65 7.85 -14.77 -5.62
C LYS A 65 8.34 -16.05 -6.31
N SER A 66 7.52 -17.08 -6.32
CA SER A 66 7.92 -18.41 -6.86
C SER A 66 7.87 -18.49 -8.39
N LYS A 67 7.07 -17.66 -9.05
CA LYS A 67 6.81 -17.75 -10.50
C LYS A 67 7.48 -16.60 -11.25
N LYS A 68 8.78 -16.73 -11.51
CA LYS A 68 9.53 -15.81 -12.37
C LYS A 68 8.97 -15.88 -13.80
N ASN A 69 9.03 -14.75 -14.51
CA ASN A 69 8.56 -14.60 -15.91
C ASN A 69 7.06 -14.91 -16.13
N THR A 70 6.24 -14.78 -15.09
CA THR A 70 4.79 -14.97 -15.17
C THR A 70 4.10 -13.61 -15.14
N LYS A 71 3.19 -13.36 -16.06
CA LYS A 71 2.35 -12.15 -16.05
C LYS A 71 1.17 -12.36 -15.12
N PHE A 72 1.11 -11.57 -14.06
CA PHE A 72 0.02 -11.58 -13.09
C PHE A 72 -0.96 -10.44 -13.36
N GLY A 73 -2.25 -10.73 -13.32
CA GLY A 73 -3.32 -9.74 -13.29
C GLY A 73 -4.05 -9.76 -11.95
N LEU A 74 -4.34 -8.58 -11.42
CA LEU A 74 -5.21 -8.41 -10.25
C LEU A 74 -6.54 -7.85 -10.72
N MET A 75 -7.63 -8.53 -10.39
CA MET A 75 -8.96 -8.13 -10.79
C MET A 75 -9.75 -7.58 -9.60
N PHE A 76 -10.26 -6.37 -9.76
CA PHE A 76 -11.10 -5.68 -8.80
C PHE A 76 -12.44 -5.39 -9.42
N GLY A 77 -13.51 -5.56 -8.67
CA GLY A 77 -14.85 -5.25 -9.13
C GLY A 77 -15.27 -3.80 -8.87
N PRO A 78 -16.42 -3.40 -9.40
CA PRO A 78 -17.05 -2.12 -9.06
C PRO A 78 -17.26 -1.99 -7.56
N GLU A 79 -17.14 -0.76 -7.03
CA GLU A 79 -17.21 -0.50 -5.58
C GLU A 79 -18.55 -0.93 -4.96
N ALA A 80 -19.64 -0.70 -5.65
CA ALA A 80 -20.98 -1.00 -5.15
C ALA A 80 -21.32 -2.51 -5.16
N SER A 81 -20.95 -3.24 -6.21
CA SER A 81 -21.35 -4.64 -6.44
C SER A 81 -20.25 -5.66 -6.22
N GLY A 82 -18.97 -5.24 -6.34
CA GLY A 82 -17.84 -6.15 -6.43
C GLY A 82 -17.82 -6.91 -7.77
N LEU A 83 -17.00 -7.93 -7.87
CA LEU A 83 -16.91 -8.81 -9.03
C LEU A 83 -18.16 -9.69 -9.13
N SER A 84 -18.62 -9.94 -10.36
CA SER A 84 -19.65 -10.93 -10.66
C SER A 84 -19.14 -12.36 -10.47
N ASN A 85 -20.04 -13.35 -10.49
CA ASN A 85 -19.63 -14.76 -10.48
C ASN A 85 -18.88 -15.14 -11.77
N ASP A 86 -19.30 -14.56 -12.89
CA ASP A 86 -18.63 -14.75 -14.18
C ASP A 86 -17.21 -14.22 -14.16
N ASP A 87 -16.99 -13.01 -13.65
CA ASP A 87 -15.63 -12.47 -13.47
C ASP A 87 -14.77 -13.37 -12.57
N LEU A 88 -15.33 -13.82 -11.43
CA LEU A 88 -14.62 -14.70 -10.51
C LEU A 88 -14.30 -16.05 -11.13
N SER A 89 -15.16 -16.55 -12.04
CA SER A 89 -14.93 -17.82 -12.75
C SER A 89 -13.69 -17.78 -13.64
N LEU A 90 -13.32 -16.60 -14.14
CA LEU A 90 -12.13 -16.40 -14.97
C LEU A 90 -10.82 -16.33 -14.16
N SER A 91 -10.89 -16.24 -12.85
CA SER A 91 -9.69 -16.14 -12.00
C SER A 91 -9.11 -17.50 -11.61
N ASN A 92 -7.80 -17.55 -11.39
CA ASN A 92 -7.11 -18.73 -10.87
C ASN A 92 -7.24 -18.83 -9.35
N PHE A 93 -7.28 -17.68 -8.66
CA PHE A 93 -7.35 -17.58 -7.21
C PHE A 93 -8.25 -16.41 -6.79
N VAL A 94 -8.87 -16.55 -5.63
CA VAL A 94 -9.59 -15.46 -4.97
C VAL A 94 -8.78 -15.01 -3.75
N LEU A 95 -8.29 -13.78 -3.78
CA LEU A 95 -7.54 -13.17 -2.69
C LEU A 95 -8.50 -12.43 -1.76
N GLN A 96 -8.40 -12.74 -0.48
CA GLN A 96 -9.15 -12.06 0.56
C GLN A 96 -8.21 -11.25 1.44
N ILE A 97 -8.50 -9.95 1.61
CA ILE A 97 -7.81 -9.10 2.59
C ILE A 97 -8.50 -9.31 3.95
N PRO A 98 -7.77 -9.71 4.99
CA PRO A 98 -8.36 -9.85 6.32
C PRO A 98 -8.88 -8.50 6.84
N THR A 99 -10.12 -8.51 7.31
CA THR A 99 -10.78 -7.33 7.90
C THR A 99 -11.50 -7.74 9.19
N SER A 100 -12.06 -6.78 9.91
CA SER A 100 -12.82 -7.10 11.11
C SER A 100 -14.09 -7.91 10.77
N LYS A 101 -14.57 -8.71 11.72
CA LYS A 101 -15.83 -9.48 11.56
C LYS A 101 -17.03 -8.55 11.32
N ARG A 102 -16.99 -7.32 11.86
CA ARG A 102 -18.08 -6.33 11.76
C ARG A 102 -18.09 -5.63 10.39
N PHE A 103 -16.91 -5.35 9.82
CA PHE A 103 -16.75 -4.65 8.54
C PHE A 103 -15.91 -5.50 7.60
N LYS A 104 -16.57 -6.34 6.83
CA LYS A 104 -15.90 -7.36 5.98
C LYS A 104 -15.34 -6.80 4.67
N SER A 105 -15.83 -5.65 4.22
CA SER A 105 -15.44 -5.07 2.93
C SER A 105 -14.64 -3.78 3.14
N LEU A 106 -13.53 -3.65 2.43
CA LEU A 106 -12.78 -2.41 2.30
C LEU A 106 -13.26 -1.65 1.06
N ASN A 107 -13.17 -0.33 1.11
CA ASN A 107 -13.29 0.51 -0.08
C ASN A 107 -12.28 0.06 -1.15
N LEU A 108 -12.64 0.20 -2.42
CA LEU A 108 -11.83 -0.26 -3.55
C LEU A 108 -10.42 0.34 -3.56
N SER A 109 -10.31 1.65 -3.34
CA SER A 109 -9.01 2.33 -3.33
C SER A 109 -8.13 1.86 -2.17
N HIS A 110 -8.70 1.63 -0.99
CA HIS A 110 -7.99 1.08 0.16
C HIS A 110 -7.50 -0.35 -0.10
N SER A 111 -8.35 -1.18 -0.70
CA SER A 111 -7.98 -2.55 -1.09
C SER A 111 -6.79 -2.55 -2.06
N LEU A 112 -6.82 -1.67 -3.07
CA LEU A 112 -5.74 -1.52 -4.02
C LEU A 112 -4.45 -1.06 -3.33
N THR A 113 -4.53 -0.06 -2.46
CA THR A 113 -3.38 0.47 -1.72
C THR A 113 -2.72 -0.60 -0.86
N VAL A 114 -3.50 -1.39 -0.12
CA VAL A 114 -2.98 -2.49 0.71
C VAL A 114 -2.21 -3.50 -0.14
N ILE A 115 -2.78 -3.94 -1.25
CA ILE A 115 -2.14 -4.94 -2.11
C ILE A 115 -0.90 -4.37 -2.79
N CYS A 116 -0.96 -3.14 -3.31
CA CYS A 116 0.21 -2.48 -3.89
C CYS A 116 1.34 -2.31 -2.87
N TYR A 117 1.02 -1.96 -1.63
CA TYR A 117 2.01 -1.83 -0.56
C TYR A 117 2.67 -3.18 -0.22
N GLU A 118 1.89 -4.27 -0.14
CA GLU A 118 2.45 -5.60 0.11
C GLU A 118 3.37 -6.08 -1.02
N ILE A 119 2.99 -5.82 -2.28
CA ILE A 119 3.86 -6.09 -3.44
C ILE A 119 5.12 -5.23 -3.39
N PHE A 120 4.99 -3.94 -3.09
CA PHE A 120 6.12 -3.02 -2.97
C PHE A 120 7.10 -3.49 -1.89
N LYS A 121 6.61 -3.92 -0.72
CA LYS A 121 7.43 -4.50 0.33
C LYS A 121 8.20 -5.73 -0.17
N LEU A 122 7.51 -6.64 -0.87
CA LEU A 122 8.12 -7.85 -1.40
C LEU A 122 9.30 -7.55 -2.33
N ILE A 123 9.14 -6.55 -3.22
CA ILE A 123 10.15 -6.17 -4.20
C ILE A 123 11.33 -5.45 -3.54
N ASN A 124 11.07 -4.60 -2.54
CA ASN A 124 12.08 -3.73 -1.93
C ASN A 124 12.58 -4.24 -0.57
N PHE A 125 12.19 -5.43 -0.12
CA PHE A 125 12.46 -5.95 1.22
C PHE A 125 13.93 -5.88 1.64
N LYS A 126 14.86 -6.16 0.72
CA LYS A 126 16.30 -6.08 0.99
C LYS A 126 16.81 -4.66 1.29
N LYS A 127 16.14 -3.63 0.79
CA LYS A 127 16.51 -2.23 1.04
C LYS A 127 16.13 -1.78 2.46
N PHE A 128 15.01 -2.29 2.98
CA PHE A 128 14.51 -1.92 4.31
C PHE A 128 15.19 -2.65 5.48
N GLN A 129 15.85 -3.80 5.22
CA GLN A 129 16.53 -4.57 6.28
C GLN A 129 17.93 -4.08 6.64
N LYS A 130 18.54 -3.18 5.83
CA LYS A 130 19.93 -2.74 6.07
C LYS A 130 20.11 -1.89 7.33
N ASP A 131 19.07 -1.34 7.93
CA ASP A 131 19.17 -0.37 9.03
C ASP A 131 18.72 -0.87 10.41
N SER A 132 18.34 -2.14 10.55
CA SER A 132 17.98 -2.69 11.86
C SER A 132 19.20 -3.27 12.59
N LYS A 133 20.17 -2.42 12.95
CA LYS A 133 21.04 -2.74 14.09
C LYS A 133 20.15 -2.85 15.33
N ASN A 134 20.38 -3.88 16.16
CA ASN A 134 19.70 -4.04 17.47
C ASN A 134 20.06 -2.87 18.40
N ILE A 135 19.49 -1.71 18.13
CA ILE A 135 19.65 -0.53 18.99
C ILE A 135 18.67 -0.69 20.14
N LYS A 136 19.20 -0.79 21.34
CA LYS A 136 18.37 -0.82 22.54
C LYS A 136 17.70 0.55 22.72
N ILE A 137 16.39 0.59 22.45
CA ILE A 137 15.62 1.83 22.51
C ILE A 137 15.42 2.24 23.96
N SER A 138 15.85 3.46 24.31
CA SER A 138 15.63 4.04 25.64
C SER A 138 14.19 4.54 25.79
N SER A 139 13.67 4.57 27.03
CA SER A 139 12.35 5.13 27.28
C SER A 139 12.32 6.62 27.01
N LYS A 140 11.16 7.14 26.57
CA LYS A 140 10.98 8.57 26.30
C LYS A 140 11.32 9.44 27.50
N SER A 141 11.02 9.01 28.73
CA SER A 141 11.35 9.76 29.94
C SER A 141 12.86 9.96 30.11
N LYS A 142 13.66 8.91 29.86
CA LYS A 142 15.13 9.02 29.94
C LYS A 142 15.69 9.96 28.88
N ILE A 143 15.16 9.86 27.64
CA ILE A 143 15.55 10.77 26.56
C ILE A 143 15.16 12.20 26.90
N SER A 144 13.94 12.44 27.37
CA SER A 144 13.49 13.79 27.76
C SER A 144 14.31 14.37 28.88
N SER A 145 14.70 13.58 29.91
CA SER A 145 15.56 14.03 30.99
C SER A 145 16.95 14.43 30.48
N LEU A 146 17.52 13.62 29.57
CA LEU A 146 18.83 13.95 28.94
C LEU A 146 18.75 15.24 28.13
N VAL A 147 17.71 15.37 27.28
CA VAL A 147 17.51 16.57 26.47
C VAL A 147 17.33 17.81 27.33
N LEU A 148 16.55 17.73 28.42
CA LEU A 148 16.35 18.84 29.34
C LEU A 148 17.68 19.26 30.01
N HIS A 149 18.48 18.25 30.42
CA HIS A 149 19.80 18.52 31.01
C HIS A 149 20.72 19.19 29.99
N LEU A 150 20.78 18.68 28.75
CA LEU A 150 21.56 19.29 27.68
C LEU A 150 21.14 20.75 27.41
N LYS A 151 19.84 21.02 27.32
CA LYS A 151 19.32 22.39 27.12
C LYS A 151 19.78 23.35 28.23
N LYS A 152 19.71 22.93 29.48
CA LYS A 152 20.20 23.75 30.63
C LYS A 152 21.69 24.04 30.54
N LEU A 153 22.51 23.06 30.16
CA LEU A 153 23.96 23.26 30.00
C LEU A 153 24.27 24.22 28.85
N LEU A 154 23.62 24.09 27.72
CA LEU A 154 23.78 24.96 26.55
C LEU A 154 23.34 26.39 26.85
N GLU A 155 22.26 26.57 27.59
CA GLU A 155 21.79 27.89 28.02
C GLU A 155 22.81 28.56 28.97
N LYS A 156 23.31 27.80 29.96
CA LYS A 156 24.36 28.28 30.88
C LYS A 156 25.67 28.72 30.20
N LYS A 157 25.96 28.11 29.02
CA LYS A 157 27.12 28.42 28.18
C LYS A 157 26.85 29.49 27.12
N GLY A 158 25.65 30.09 27.11
CA GLY A 158 25.30 31.14 26.12
C GLY A 158 25.18 30.67 24.69
N PHE A 159 24.88 29.38 24.47
CA PHE A 159 24.81 28.78 23.13
C PHE A 159 23.69 29.38 22.26
N PHE A 160 22.60 29.84 22.86
CA PHE A 160 21.42 30.29 22.14
C PHE A 160 21.50 31.76 21.70
N VAL A 161 22.39 32.05 20.76
CA VAL A 161 22.60 33.37 20.17
C VAL A 161 22.42 33.28 18.66
N PRO A 162 21.70 34.23 18.03
CA PRO A 162 20.91 35.31 18.60
C PRO A 162 19.63 34.83 19.29
N THR A 163 19.13 35.60 20.26
CA THR A 163 17.98 35.24 21.11
C THR A 163 16.69 34.99 20.35
N GLU A 164 16.48 35.65 19.20
CA GLU A 164 15.32 35.47 18.31
C GLU A 164 15.26 34.05 17.74
N LYS A 165 16.39 33.37 17.55
CA LYS A 165 16.50 32.01 17.04
C LYS A 165 16.44 30.95 18.13
N LYS A 166 16.45 31.32 19.41
CA LYS A 166 16.48 30.39 20.55
C LYS A 166 15.37 29.35 20.46
N HIS A 167 14.13 29.74 20.12
CA HIS A 167 13.00 28.80 20.00
C HIS A 167 13.23 27.73 18.93
N SER A 168 13.65 28.13 17.74
CA SER A 168 13.97 27.23 16.64
C SER A 168 15.13 26.28 16.99
N MET A 169 16.17 26.79 17.65
CA MET A 169 17.31 25.97 18.09
C MET A 169 16.90 24.93 19.14
N LEU A 170 16.04 25.32 20.09
CA LEU A 170 15.49 24.39 21.09
C LEU A 170 14.60 23.30 20.48
N MET A 171 13.86 23.59 19.41
CA MET A 171 13.07 22.58 18.67
C MET A 171 13.96 21.56 17.99
N ASN A 172 15.11 21.95 17.45
CA ASN A 172 16.05 21.05 16.78
C ASN A 172 16.84 20.14 17.74
N ILE A 173 16.79 20.40 19.06
CA ILE A 173 17.44 19.54 20.08
C ILE A 173 16.47 18.44 20.58
N ASN A 174 15.17 18.54 20.30
CA ASN A 174 14.18 17.53 20.70
C ASN A 174 14.19 16.36 19.73
#